data_a48ebc2bf899d929cecb1148614a051e
#
_entry.id   a48ebc2bf899d929cecb1148614a051e
#
_cell.length_a   1.000
_cell.length_b   1.000
_cell.length_c   1.000
_cell.angle_alpha   90.00
_cell.angle_beta   90.00
_cell.angle_gamma   90.00
#
_symmetry.space_group_name_H-M   'P 1'
#
loop_
_entity.id
_entity.type
_entity.pdbx_description
1 polymer ?
#
loop_
_entity_poly.entity_id
_entity_poly.type
_entity_poly.pdbx_seq_one_letter_code
_entity_poly.pdbx_strand_id
1 'polypeptide(L)'
;VGLLHAKLRDANSLIMKCADDNQIPAGSALAVDREGFAEAVTAALEAHANIEIRREEISDIPANWASTIIATGPLTAPALSKTIANMTGKDRLAFFDAIAPIVYHDSINMDVCWNQSRYDKLGPGGTGKDYINCPMDEAQYNRFIDALIDSETADFKEWETDTPYFNGCLPIEVMAARGRKTLRHGPMKPRGLTNAPQPDIKPYAVLQLRQDNALGTLF
;
A
#
# COMPACT_ATOMS: atom_id res chain seq x y z
N VAL A 1 -3.34 -15.23 -0.43
CA VAL A 1 -4.25 -14.10 -0.66
C VAL A 1 -5.39 -14.51 -1.60
N GLY A 2 -5.10 -15.12 -2.76
CA GLY A 2 -6.15 -15.51 -3.74
C GLY A 2 -7.26 -16.40 -3.17
N LEU A 3 -6.94 -17.35 -2.30
CA LEU A 3 -7.96 -18.20 -1.66
C LEU A 3 -8.88 -17.39 -0.74
N LEU A 4 -8.34 -16.44 0.02
CA LEU A 4 -9.14 -15.56 0.87
C LEU A 4 -10.12 -14.71 0.03
N HIS A 5 -9.62 -14.10 -1.05
CA HIS A 5 -10.48 -13.33 -1.97
C HIS A 5 -11.59 -14.19 -2.57
N ALA A 6 -11.28 -15.43 -2.99
CA ALA A 6 -12.29 -16.34 -3.51
C ALA A 6 -13.38 -16.64 -2.45
N LYS A 7 -12.98 -16.94 -1.22
CA LYS A 7 -13.93 -17.21 -0.13
C LYS A 7 -14.79 -16.01 0.24
N LEU A 8 -14.22 -14.81 0.20
CA LEU A 8 -14.99 -13.57 0.43
C LEU A 8 -15.99 -13.31 -0.71
N ARG A 9 -15.63 -13.62 -1.96
CA ARG A 9 -16.58 -13.56 -3.09
C ARG A 9 -17.70 -14.58 -2.95
N ASP A 10 -17.37 -15.84 -2.57
CA ASP A 10 -18.37 -16.88 -2.29
C ASP A 10 -19.33 -16.45 -1.17
N ALA A 11 -18.86 -15.66 -0.21
CA ALA A 11 -19.65 -15.10 0.88
C ALA A 11 -20.41 -13.81 0.50
N ASN A 12 -20.41 -13.40 -0.76
CA ASN A 12 -21.03 -12.15 -1.24
C ASN A 12 -20.55 -10.90 -0.51
N SER A 13 -19.25 -10.81 -0.21
CA SER A 13 -18.66 -9.65 0.46
C SER A 13 -18.87 -8.38 -0.34
N LEU A 14 -19.50 -7.37 0.26
CA LEU A 14 -19.63 -6.03 -0.30
C LEU A 14 -18.27 -5.43 -0.68
N ILE A 15 -17.30 -5.58 0.20
CA ILE A 15 -15.94 -5.06 -0.03
C ILE A 15 -15.30 -5.70 -1.27
N MET A 16 -15.44 -7.02 -1.44
CA MET A 16 -14.90 -7.69 -2.62
C MET A 16 -15.61 -7.27 -3.91
N LYS A 17 -16.93 -7.11 -3.87
CA LYS A 17 -17.70 -6.62 -5.01
C LYS A 17 -17.24 -5.23 -5.44
N CYS A 18 -17.20 -4.29 -4.50
CA CYS A 18 -16.75 -2.92 -4.78
C CYS A 18 -15.27 -2.88 -5.23
N ALA A 19 -14.42 -3.77 -4.68
CA ALA A 19 -13.03 -3.88 -5.12
C ALA A 19 -12.90 -4.42 -6.55
N ASP A 20 -13.69 -5.43 -6.91
CA ASP A 20 -13.68 -6.00 -8.26
C ASP A 20 -14.19 -5.00 -9.32
N ASP A 21 -15.16 -4.15 -8.96
CA ASP A 21 -15.72 -3.12 -9.84
C ASP A 21 -14.76 -1.91 -10.04
N ASN A 22 -13.79 -1.73 -9.13
CA ASN A 22 -12.84 -0.60 -9.13
C ASN A 22 -11.38 -1.05 -9.25
N GLN A 23 -11.11 -2.19 -9.87
CA GLN A 23 -9.75 -2.71 -10.01
C GLN A 23 -8.88 -1.83 -10.89
N ILE A 24 -7.62 -1.71 -10.47
CA ILE A 24 -6.54 -1.13 -11.27
C ILE A 24 -5.40 -2.15 -11.46
N PRO A 25 -4.60 -2.04 -12.53
CA PRO A 25 -3.51 -2.97 -12.81
C PRO A 25 -2.45 -2.99 -11.69
N ALA A 26 -2.19 -4.16 -11.10
CA ALA A 26 -1.22 -4.31 -10.02
C ALA A 26 -0.57 -5.71 -9.96
N GLY A 27 -0.29 -6.32 -11.10
CA GLY A 27 0.27 -7.67 -11.18
C GLY A 27 -0.61 -8.70 -10.47
N SER A 28 -0.05 -9.47 -9.55
CA SER A 28 -0.81 -10.49 -8.80
C SER A 28 -1.58 -9.94 -7.58
N ALA A 29 -1.49 -8.66 -7.28
CA ALA A 29 -2.24 -8.03 -6.22
C ALA A 29 -3.63 -7.57 -6.70
N LEU A 30 -4.59 -7.51 -5.80
CA LEU A 30 -5.83 -6.78 -6.00
C LEU A 30 -5.58 -5.35 -5.52
N ALA A 31 -5.48 -4.42 -6.44
CA ALA A 31 -5.43 -3.00 -6.17
C ALA A 31 -6.68 -2.33 -6.74
N VAL A 32 -7.07 -1.21 -6.15
CA VAL A 32 -8.29 -0.50 -6.50
C VAL A 32 -8.01 0.99 -6.66
N ASP A 33 -8.76 1.63 -7.53
CA ASP A 33 -8.90 3.08 -7.50
C ASP A 33 -9.53 3.47 -6.16
N ARG A 34 -8.82 4.30 -5.40
CA ARG A 34 -9.17 4.61 -4.01
C ARG A 34 -10.50 5.34 -3.88
N GLU A 35 -10.71 6.32 -4.74
CA GLU A 35 -11.91 7.16 -4.72
C GLU A 35 -13.13 6.36 -5.17
N GLY A 36 -13.06 5.72 -6.33
CA GLY A 36 -14.14 4.91 -6.86
C GLY A 36 -14.54 3.76 -5.92
N PHE A 37 -13.56 3.11 -5.30
CA PHE A 37 -13.83 2.06 -4.31
C PHE A 37 -14.53 2.62 -3.06
N ALA A 38 -14.07 3.73 -2.52
CA ALA A 38 -14.66 4.35 -1.34
C ALA A 38 -16.09 4.84 -1.60
N GLU A 39 -16.32 5.45 -2.76
CA GLU A 39 -17.65 5.88 -3.21
C GLU A 39 -18.60 4.71 -3.39
N ALA A 40 -18.17 3.62 -4.03
CA ALA A 40 -18.98 2.43 -4.25
C ALA A 40 -19.41 1.78 -2.93
N VAL A 41 -18.50 1.66 -1.95
CA VAL A 41 -18.81 1.14 -0.61
C VAL A 41 -19.79 2.07 0.11
N THR A 42 -19.53 3.38 0.10
CA THR A 42 -20.38 4.38 0.75
C THR A 42 -21.80 4.35 0.18
N ALA A 43 -21.93 4.41 -1.15
CA ALA A 43 -23.23 4.37 -1.81
C ALA A 43 -24.03 3.10 -1.49
N ALA A 44 -23.36 1.94 -1.44
CA ALA A 44 -24.01 0.69 -1.09
C ALA A 44 -24.52 0.67 0.36
N LEU A 45 -23.79 1.27 1.30
CA LEU A 45 -24.19 1.37 2.69
C LEU A 45 -25.33 2.38 2.86
N GLU A 46 -25.26 3.55 2.21
CA GLU A 46 -26.30 4.58 2.25
C GLU A 46 -27.65 4.11 1.66
N ALA A 47 -27.58 3.25 0.64
CA ALA A 47 -28.79 2.66 0.02
C ALA A 47 -29.46 1.61 0.90
N HIS A 48 -28.84 1.15 1.99
CA HIS A 48 -29.37 0.06 2.80
C HIS A 48 -30.30 0.58 3.91
N ALA A 49 -31.56 0.16 3.90
CA ALA A 49 -32.62 0.71 4.78
C ALA A 49 -32.34 0.58 6.29
N ASN A 50 -31.48 -0.36 6.72
CA ASN A 50 -31.19 -0.62 8.13
C ASN A 50 -29.82 -0.06 8.56
N ILE A 51 -29.18 0.79 7.73
CA ILE A 51 -27.88 1.38 8.05
C ILE A 51 -28.05 2.90 8.16
N GLU A 52 -27.59 3.47 9.25
CA GLU A 52 -27.46 4.91 9.47
C GLU A 52 -25.96 5.23 9.57
N ILE A 53 -25.45 6.05 8.65
CA ILE A 53 -24.06 6.50 8.68
C ILE A 53 -23.99 7.82 9.44
N ARG A 54 -23.22 7.84 10.53
CA ARG A 54 -22.90 9.04 11.30
C ARG A 54 -21.43 9.37 11.15
N ARG A 55 -21.12 10.56 10.67
CA ARG A 55 -19.74 11.05 10.48
C ARG A 55 -19.36 11.96 11.63
N GLU A 56 -19.01 11.32 12.75
CA GLU A 56 -18.62 11.99 14.00
C GLU A 56 -17.45 11.29 14.66
N GLU A 57 -16.65 12.00 15.42
CA GLU A 57 -15.60 11.39 16.23
C GLU A 57 -16.20 10.71 17.45
N ILE A 58 -15.90 9.44 17.64
CA ILE A 58 -16.27 8.67 18.84
C ILE A 58 -15.03 8.58 19.72
N SER A 59 -15.07 9.25 20.86
CA SER A 59 -13.97 9.26 21.83
C SER A 59 -14.12 8.19 22.92
N ASP A 60 -15.33 7.68 23.13
CA ASP A 60 -15.64 6.64 24.11
C ASP A 60 -16.77 5.76 23.58
N ILE A 61 -16.94 4.56 24.14
CA ILE A 61 -18.00 3.63 23.76
C ILE A 61 -19.24 3.94 24.55
N PRO A 62 -20.36 4.38 23.93
CA PRO A 62 -21.58 4.69 24.65
C PRO A 62 -22.13 3.47 25.39
N ALA A 63 -22.38 3.61 26.69
CA ALA A 63 -22.83 2.52 27.55
C ALA A 63 -24.23 1.96 27.19
N ASN A 64 -25.02 2.72 26.41
CA ASN A 64 -26.35 2.33 25.95
C ASN A 64 -26.35 1.54 24.63
N TRP A 65 -25.19 1.32 24.02
CA TRP A 65 -25.08 0.47 22.82
C TRP A 65 -25.14 -1.00 23.20
N ALA A 66 -26.03 -1.76 22.56
CA ALA A 66 -26.22 -3.19 22.86
C ALA A 66 -25.03 -4.04 22.40
N SER A 67 -24.43 -3.68 21.26
CA SER A 67 -23.28 -4.39 20.69
C SER A 67 -22.43 -3.39 19.91
N THR A 68 -21.13 -3.50 20.02
CA THR A 68 -20.18 -2.57 19.37
C THR A 68 -19.06 -3.34 18.69
N ILE A 69 -18.77 -2.97 17.44
CA ILE A 69 -17.59 -3.42 16.70
C ILE A 69 -16.71 -2.19 16.49
N ILE A 70 -15.47 -2.25 16.99
CA ILE A 70 -14.47 -1.23 16.75
C ILE A 70 -13.59 -1.68 15.59
N ALA A 71 -13.68 -1.01 14.45
CA ALA A 71 -12.96 -1.34 13.23
C ALA A 71 -12.30 -0.09 12.62
N THR A 72 -11.79 0.80 13.46
CA THR A 72 -11.25 2.12 13.11
C THR A 72 -9.87 2.06 12.46
N GLY A 73 -9.23 0.90 12.48
CA GLY A 73 -7.94 0.66 11.81
C GLY A 73 -6.75 1.37 12.49
N PRO A 74 -5.68 1.60 11.73
CA PRO A 74 -4.41 2.10 12.25
C PRO A 74 -4.44 3.53 12.77
N LEU A 75 -5.27 4.38 12.22
CA LEU A 75 -5.33 5.80 12.56
C LEU A 75 -6.45 6.12 13.57
N THR A 76 -6.72 5.21 14.50
CA THR A 76 -7.67 5.41 15.58
C THR A 76 -7.33 6.67 16.37
N ALA A 77 -8.33 7.55 16.59
CA ALA A 77 -8.14 8.79 17.34
C ALA A 77 -7.59 8.53 18.76
N PRO A 78 -6.72 9.41 19.30
CA PRO A 78 -6.05 9.18 20.57
C PRO A 78 -7.01 8.92 21.75
N ALA A 79 -8.16 9.60 21.78
CA ALA A 79 -9.15 9.42 22.84
C ALA A 79 -9.73 7.99 22.82
N LEU A 80 -10.17 7.50 21.65
CA LEU A 80 -10.69 6.13 21.51
C LEU A 80 -9.60 5.09 21.74
N SER A 81 -8.37 5.33 21.30
CA SER A 81 -7.22 4.45 21.56
C SER A 81 -6.98 4.26 23.06
N LYS A 82 -7.09 5.34 23.84
CA LYS A 82 -6.98 5.29 25.31
C LYS A 82 -8.10 4.47 25.94
N THR A 83 -9.33 4.66 25.45
CA THR A 83 -10.48 3.86 25.90
C THR A 83 -10.27 2.38 25.64
N ILE A 84 -9.81 2.01 24.43
CA ILE A 84 -9.49 0.61 24.07
C ILE A 84 -8.40 0.04 24.96
N ALA A 85 -7.32 0.80 25.19
CA ALA A 85 -6.22 0.40 26.07
C ALA A 85 -6.72 0.10 27.50
N ASN A 86 -7.54 0.97 28.06
CA ASN A 86 -8.15 0.79 29.39
C ASN A 86 -9.02 -0.48 29.44
N MET A 87 -9.80 -0.77 28.40
CA MET A 87 -10.68 -1.94 28.34
C MET A 87 -9.92 -3.25 28.18
N THR A 88 -8.82 -3.25 27.45
CA THR A 88 -8.05 -4.46 27.12
C THR A 88 -6.92 -4.72 28.11
N GLY A 89 -6.58 -3.75 28.95
CA GLY A 89 -5.41 -3.79 29.84
C GLY A 89 -4.09 -3.77 29.06
N LYS A 90 -4.09 -3.30 27.81
CA LYS A 90 -2.91 -3.20 26.95
C LYS A 90 -2.57 -1.74 26.69
N ASP A 91 -1.36 -1.36 27.03
CA ASP A 91 -0.93 0.04 26.98
C ASP A 91 -0.76 0.59 25.57
N ARG A 92 -0.72 -0.26 24.52
CA ARG A 92 -0.42 0.18 23.16
C ARG A 92 -1.18 -0.61 22.09
N LEU A 93 -1.71 0.14 21.12
CA LEU A 93 -2.05 -0.38 19.80
C LEU A 93 -0.83 -0.16 18.90
N ALA A 94 -0.29 -1.22 18.31
CA ALA A 94 0.88 -1.14 17.45
C ALA A 94 0.48 -0.75 16.04
N PHE A 95 0.95 0.40 15.57
CA PHE A 95 0.70 0.88 14.22
C PHE A 95 1.93 1.45 13.55
N PHE A 96 2.05 1.21 12.22
CA PHE A 96 2.87 2.01 11.33
C PHE A 96 2.01 2.46 10.15
N ASP A 97 2.00 3.76 9.89
CA ASP A 97 1.45 4.33 8.67
C ASP A 97 2.63 4.59 7.70
N ALA A 98 2.76 3.72 6.71
CA ALA A 98 3.75 3.89 5.65
C ALA A 98 3.08 4.59 4.46
N ILE A 99 3.39 5.87 4.25
CA ILE A 99 2.95 6.62 3.09
C ILE A 99 3.92 6.35 1.94
N ALA A 100 3.43 5.75 0.86
CA ALA A 100 4.21 5.62 -0.36
C ALA A 100 4.22 6.96 -1.12
N PRO A 101 5.38 7.43 -1.62
CA PRO A 101 5.44 8.59 -2.50
C PRO A 101 4.64 8.33 -3.77
N ILE A 102 3.93 9.35 -4.24
CA ILE A 102 3.16 9.32 -5.49
C ILE A 102 3.80 10.27 -6.48
N VAL A 103 4.00 9.82 -7.72
CA VAL A 103 4.54 10.62 -8.82
C VAL A 103 3.55 10.71 -9.97
N TYR A 104 3.58 11.81 -10.72
CA TYR A 104 2.79 11.96 -11.94
C TYR A 104 3.40 11.14 -13.09
N HIS A 105 2.56 10.50 -13.89
CA HIS A 105 3.00 9.73 -15.05
C HIS A 105 3.86 10.55 -16.02
N ASP A 106 3.50 11.79 -16.27
CA ASP A 106 4.21 12.70 -17.19
C ASP A 106 5.59 13.14 -16.66
N SER A 107 5.86 12.95 -15.37
CA SER A 107 7.20 13.16 -14.77
C SER A 107 8.14 11.98 -15.00
N ILE A 108 7.64 10.83 -15.52
CA ILE A 108 8.43 9.61 -15.71
C ILE A 108 9.03 9.60 -17.11
N ASN A 109 10.35 9.46 -17.22
CA ASN A 109 11.00 9.33 -18.51
C ASN A 109 10.81 7.92 -19.09
N MET A 110 9.79 7.78 -19.95
CA MET A 110 9.44 6.50 -20.58
C MET A 110 10.41 6.08 -21.70
N ASP A 111 11.40 6.90 -22.08
CA ASP A 111 12.45 6.49 -23.01
C ASP A 111 13.41 5.47 -22.38
N VAL A 112 13.52 5.48 -21.05
CA VAL A 112 14.37 4.57 -20.28
C VAL A 112 13.60 3.63 -19.36
N CYS A 113 12.35 3.99 -19.02
CA CYS A 113 11.44 3.17 -18.22
C CYS A 113 10.57 2.29 -19.12
N TRP A 114 10.03 1.20 -18.58
CA TRP A 114 9.14 0.31 -19.35
C TRP A 114 8.06 -0.34 -18.47
N ASN A 115 6.97 -0.74 -19.09
CA ASN A 115 5.87 -1.42 -18.45
C ASN A 115 6.11 -2.93 -18.44
N GLN A 116 6.15 -3.55 -17.27
CA GLN A 116 6.25 -5.00 -17.11
C GLN A 116 5.89 -5.43 -15.69
N SER A 117 5.13 -6.51 -15.56
CA SER A 117 5.00 -7.27 -14.31
C SER A 117 6.13 -8.30 -14.20
N ARG A 118 6.59 -8.62 -12.97
CA ARG A 118 7.65 -9.64 -12.81
C ARG A 118 7.23 -10.99 -13.38
N TYR A 119 8.08 -11.56 -14.24
CA TYR A 119 7.82 -12.81 -14.95
C TYR A 119 6.59 -12.76 -15.86
N ASP A 120 6.21 -11.56 -16.31
CA ASP A 120 5.05 -11.30 -17.17
C ASP A 120 3.75 -11.90 -16.61
N LYS A 121 3.66 -11.99 -15.27
CA LYS A 121 2.50 -12.59 -14.61
C LYS A 121 1.27 -11.72 -14.79
N LEU A 122 0.22 -12.36 -15.28
CA LEU A 122 -1.14 -11.82 -15.28
C LEU A 122 -1.71 -11.89 -13.86
N GLY A 123 -2.36 -10.83 -13.43
CA GLY A 123 -3.08 -10.76 -12.18
C GLY A 123 -4.53 -10.33 -12.38
N PRO A 124 -5.32 -10.22 -11.31
CA PRO A 124 -6.67 -9.68 -11.39
C PRO A 124 -6.65 -8.30 -12.05
N GLY A 125 -7.43 -8.10 -13.12
CA GLY A 125 -7.45 -6.84 -13.86
C GLY A 125 -6.15 -6.43 -14.58
N GLY A 126 -5.11 -7.26 -14.53
CA GLY A 126 -3.77 -6.95 -15.06
C GLY A 126 -3.52 -7.52 -16.45
N THR A 127 -2.51 -6.96 -17.12
CA THR A 127 -2.10 -7.32 -18.50
C THR A 127 -0.72 -7.99 -18.57
N GLY A 128 -0.02 -8.15 -17.44
CA GLY A 128 1.39 -8.53 -17.38
C GLY A 128 2.35 -7.35 -17.58
N LYS A 129 1.81 -6.14 -17.79
CA LYS A 129 2.55 -4.87 -17.97
C LYS A 129 2.15 -3.82 -16.95
N ASP A 130 1.85 -4.23 -15.73
CA ASP A 130 1.11 -3.44 -14.75
C ASP A 130 1.99 -2.48 -13.92
N TYR A 131 3.30 -2.59 -14.02
CA TYR A 131 4.24 -1.74 -13.30
C TYR A 131 5.13 -0.97 -14.25
N ILE A 132 5.43 0.28 -13.95
CA ILE A 132 6.51 1.02 -14.61
C ILE A 132 7.82 0.68 -13.89
N ASN A 133 8.81 0.22 -14.65
CA ASN A 133 10.10 -0.19 -14.15
C ASN A 133 11.15 0.85 -14.50
N CYS A 134 11.76 1.45 -13.47
CA CYS A 134 12.80 2.45 -13.59
C CYS A 134 14.16 1.79 -13.31
N PRO A 135 15.00 1.57 -14.33
CA PRO A 135 16.29 0.90 -14.17
C PRO A 135 17.31 1.83 -13.54
N MET A 136 18.22 1.26 -12.77
CA MET A 136 19.39 1.95 -12.22
C MET A 136 20.66 1.14 -12.51
N ASP A 137 21.72 1.83 -12.87
CA ASP A 137 23.08 1.30 -12.77
C ASP A 137 23.56 1.33 -11.30
N GLU A 138 24.79 0.85 -11.04
CA GLU A 138 25.30 0.79 -9.67
C GLU A 138 25.56 2.19 -9.09
N ALA A 139 26.02 3.12 -9.90
CA ALA A 139 26.28 4.48 -9.46
C ALA A 139 24.98 5.25 -9.14
N GLN A 140 23.95 5.08 -10.00
CA GLN A 140 22.61 5.64 -9.77
C GLN A 140 21.99 5.06 -8.50
N TYR A 141 22.07 3.74 -8.32
CA TYR A 141 21.56 3.09 -7.11
C TYR A 141 22.25 3.61 -5.84
N ASN A 142 23.57 3.73 -5.86
CA ASN A 142 24.30 4.23 -4.70
C ASN A 142 23.91 5.67 -4.36
N ARG A 143 23.77 6.57 -5.36
CA ARG A 143 23.26 7.93 -5.14
C ARG A 143 21.84 7.95 -4.58
N PHE A 144 20.98 7.07 -5.07
CA PHE A 144 19.62 6.93 -4.55
C PHE A 144 19.60 6.50 -3.07
N ILE A 145 20.45 5.53 -2.69
CA ILE A 145 20.56 5.09 -1.29
C ILE A 145 21.11 6.22 -0.40
N ASP A 146 22.11 6.96 -0.86
CA ASP A 146 22.65 8.10 -0.11
C ASP A 146 21.58 9.16 0.12
N ALA A 147 20.89 9.57 -0.93
CA ALA A 147 19.81 10.56 -0.83
C ALA A 147 18.66 10.07 0.08
N LEU A 148 18.34 8.78 0.06
CA LEU A 148 17.30 8.20 0.90
C LEU A 148 17.70 8.19 2.39
N ILE A 149 18.95 7.89 2.70
CA ILE A 149 19.46 7.87 4.08
C ILE A 149 19.61 9.31 4.62
N ASP A 150 20.00 10.25 3.77
CA ASP A 150 20.21 11.66 4.14
C ASP A 150 18.89 12.48 4.12
N SER A 151 17.78 11.89 3.66
CA SER A 151 16.47 12.58 3.60
C SER A 151 15.89 12.84 4.98
N GLU A 152 15.14 13.94 5.09
CA GLU A 152 14.31 14.17 6.26
C GLU A 152 13.27 13.05 6.40
N THR A 153 13.20 12.45 7.57
CA THR A 153 12.18 11.46 7.92
C THR A 153 11.12 12.10 8.80
N ALA A 154 9.88 11.64 8.69
CA ALA A 154 8.85 12.03 9.63
C ALA A 154 9.23 11.56 11.05
N ASP A 155 9.05 12.43 12.04
CA ASP A 155 9.29 12.06 13.43
C ASP A 155 8.38 10.88 13.81
N PHE A 156 8.99 9.86 14.41
CA PHE A 156 8.20 8.78 15.00
C PHE A 156 7.39 9.31 16.18
N LYS A 157 6.12 8.96 16.20
CA LYS A 157 5.31 9.20 17.39
C LYS A 157 5.83 8.34 18.54
N GLU A 158 5.65 8.80 19.77
CA GLU A 158 6.21 8.17 20.97
C GLU A 158 5.90 6.65 21.07
N TRP A 159 4.74 6.23 20.54
CA TRP A 159 4.33 4.81 20.52
C TRP A 159 4.91 3.99 19.36
N GLU A 160 5.51 4.64 18.35
CA GLU A 160 6.12 3.98 17.19
C GLU A 160 7.56 3.55 17.48
N THR A 161 8.24 4.24 18.40
CA THR A 161 9.65 3.99 18.73
C THR A 161 9.93 2.58 19.25
N ASP A 162 9.01 2.01 20.03
CA ASP A 162 9.16 0.69 20.65
C ASP A 162 8.36 -0.42 19.93
N THR A 163 7.69 -0.11 18.84
CA THR A 163 6.86 -1.08 18.11
C THR A 163 7.73 -1.91 17.17
N PRO A 164 7.78 -3.25 17.30
CA PRO A 164 8.55 -4.07 16.37
C PRO A 164 7.95 -3.99 14.96
N TYR A 165 8.79 -3.63 14.00
CA TYR A 165 8.38 -3.62 12.59
C TYR A 165 7.99 -5.02 12.13
N PHE A 166 6.86 -5.12 11.45
CA PHE A 166 6.51 -6.32 10.72
C PHE A 166 7.46 -6.45 9.51
N ASN A 167 8.24 -7.51 9.45
CA ASN A 167 9.31 -7.69 8.45
C ASN A 167 8.85 -7.56 6.98
N GLY A 168 7.57 -7.72 6.71
CA GLY A 168 7.00 -7.59 5.37
C GLY A 168 6.58 -6.17 4.97
N CYS A 169 6.56 -5.21 5.92
CA CYS A 169 6.06 -3.84 5.72
C CYS A 169 7.03 -2.80 6.28
N LEU A 170 8.34 -3.04 6.15
CA LEU A 170 9.35 -2.07 6.58
C LEU A 170 9.34 -0.84 5.69
N PRO A 171 9.39 0.38 6.26
CA PRO A 171 9.69 1.58 5.51
C PRO A 171 10.99 1.45 4.71
N ILE A 172 11.04 2.06 3.54
CA ILE A 172 12.17 1.91 2.62
C ILE A 172 13.47 2.47 3.22
N GLU A 173 13.39 3.57 3.96
CA GLU A 173 14.51 4.19 4.67
C GLU A 173 15.06 3.26 5.77
N VAL A 174 14.20 2.56 6.50
CA VAL A 174 14.60 1.56 7.51
C VAL A 174 15.31 0.38 6.85
N MET A 175 14.84 -0.07 5.69
CA MET A 175 15.53 -1.11 4.92
C MET A 175 16.89 -0.63 4.41
N ALA A 176 16.99 0.61 3.93
CA ALA A 176 18.24 1.19 3.46
C ALA A 176 19.27 1.33 4.61
N ALA A 177 18.85 1.75 5.79
CA ALA A 177 19.68 1.87 6.99
C ALA A 177 20.24 0.53 7.48
N ARG A 178 19.56 -0.59 7.21
CA ARG A 178 20.05 -1.95 7.54
C ARG A 178 21.26 -2.38 6.70
N GLY A 179 21.52 -1.72 5.59
CA GLY A 179 22.67 -1.98 4.73
C GLY A 179 22.43 -1.58 3.28
N ARG A 180 23.44 -1.01 2.64
CA ARG A 180 23.35 -0.44 1.29
C ARG A 180 22.79 -1.41 0.22
N LYS A 181 22.95 -2.71 0.37
CA LYS A 181 22.47 -3.71 -0.60
C LYS A 181 21.11 -4.30 -0.26
N THR A 182 20.52 -3.91 0.88
CA THR A 182 19.24 -4.49 1.34
C THR A 182 18.13 -4.31 0.32
N LEU A 183 17.95 -3.09 -0.21
CA LEU A 183 16.92 -2.81 -1.21
C LEU A 183 17.19 -3.54 -2.53
N ARG A 184 18.44 -3.60 -2.98
CA ARG A 184 18.81 -4.31 -4.21
C ARG A 184 18.53 -5.81 -4.15
N HIS A 185 18.71 -6.44 -3.01
CA HIS A 185 18.41 -7.87 -2.82
C HIS A 185 16.95 -8.12 -2.39
N GLY A 186 16.26 -7.08 -2.00
CA GLY A 186 14.86 -7.06 -1.60
C GLY A 186 13.93 -6.56 -2.73
N PRO A 187 13.20 -5.45 -2.47
CA PRO A 187 12.16 -4.94 -3.38
C PRO A 187 12.70 -4.45 -4.72
N MET A 188 13.94 -3.95 -4.78
CA MET A 188 14.52 -3.37 -6.00
C MET A 188 15.35 -4.38 -6.82
N LYS A 189 15.27 -5.68 -6.53
CA LYS A 189 15.99 -6.68 -7.33
C LYS A 189 15.47 -6.72 -8.76
N PRO A 190 16.35 -6.80 -9.79
CA PRO A 190 15.93 -6.83 -11.20
C PRO A 190 15.41 -8.20 -11.66
N ARG A 191 15.32 -9.19 -10.79
CA ARG A 191 14.94 -10.56 -11.13
C ARG A 191 13.52 -10.66 -11.68
N GLY A 192 13.35 -11.35 -12.81
CA GLY A 192 12.06 -11.53 -13.46
C GLY A 192 11.61 -10.32 -14.28
N LEU A 193 12.51 -9.38 -14.55
CA LEU A 193 12.30 -8.22 -15.39
C LEU A 193 13.31 -8.25 -16.56
N THR A 194 12.85 -7.82 -17.73
CA THR A 194 13.68 -7.58 -18.91
C THR A 194 13.80 -6.08 -19.12
N ASN A 195 15.00 -5.60 -19.44
CA ASN A 195 15.20 -4.18 -19.77
C ASN A 195 14.75 -3.93 -21.22
N ALA A 196 13.45 -3.78 -21.46
CA ALA A 196 12.93 -3.69 -22.83
C ALA A 196 13.54 -2.55 -23.68
N PRO A 197 13.80 -1.34 -23.14
CA PRO A 197 14.48 -0.28 -23.89
C PRO A 197 15.94 -0.61 -24.23
N GLN A 198 16.61 -1.41 -23.40
CA GLN A 198 18.03 -1.77 -23.56
C GLN A 198 18.25 -3.25 -23.20
N PRO A 199 17.84 -4.20 -24.07
CA PRO A 199 17.80 -5.63 -23.73
C PRO A 199 19.14 -6.23 -23.34
N ASP A 200 20.23 -5.68 -23.88
CA ASP A 200 21.61 -6.14 -23.63
C ASP A 200 22.18 -5.64 -22.29
N ILE A 201 21.51 -4.66 -21.66
CA ILE A 201 21.96 -4.08 -20.40
C ILE A 201 21.08 -4.57 -19.25
N LYS A 202 21.68 -5.41 -18.40
CA LYS A 202 21.03 -5.85 -17.18
C LYS A 202 21.09 -4.75 -16.12
N PRO A 203 19.94 -4.23 -15.63
CA PRO A 203 19.93 -3.23 -14.57
C PRO A 203 20.61 -3.75 -13.30
N TYR A 204 21.31 -2.90 -12.58
CA TYR A 204 21.82 -3.20 -11.24
C TYR A 204 20.68 -3.30 -10.22
N ALA A 205 19.74 -2.37 -10.28
CA ALA A 205 18.51 -2.35 -9.49
C ALA A 205 17.35 -1.80 -10.34
N VAL A 206 16.10 -2.05 -9.91
CA VAL A 206 14.89 -1.53 -10.56
C VAL A 206 13.94 -1.02 -9.49
N LEU A 207 13.56 0.25 -9.59
CA LEU A 207 12.42 0.79 -8.85
C LEU A 207 11.14 0.48 -9.64
N GLN A 208 10.16 -0.14 -9.00
CA GLN A 208 8.86 -0.41 -9.61
C GLN A 208 7.82 0.55 -9.08
N LEU A 209 7.16 1.28 -9.98
CA LEU A 209 6.04 2.15 -9.67
C LEU A 209 4.74 1.42 -10.00
N ARG A 210 3.76 1.53 -9.11
CA ARG A 210 2.44 0.94 -9.26
C ARG A 210 1.43 2.05 -9.54
N GLN A 211 0.50 1.79 -10.45
CA GLN A 211 -0.62 2.69 -10.71
C GLN A 211 -1.43 2.94 -9.43
N ASP A 212 -1.78 4.20 -9.15
CA ASP A 212 -2.53 4.62 -7.96
C ASP A 212 -3.98 5.00 -8.25
N ASN A 213 -4.29 5.40 -9.50
CA ASN A 213 -5.64 5.78 -9.90
C ASN A 213 -6.10 5.10 -11.20
N ALA A 214 -7.41 5.06 -11.45
CA ALA A 214 -7.99 4.42 -12.64
C ALA A 214 -7.53 5.08 -13.96
N LEU A 215 -7.23 6.36 -13.95
CA LEU A 215 -6.79 7.11 -15.13
C LEU A 215 -5.35 6.80 -15.56
N GLY A 216 -4.53 6.15 -14.72
CA GLY A 216 -3.12 5.90 -14.99
C GLY A 216 -2.27 7.17 -15.04
N THR A 217 -2.69 8.23 -14.36
CA THR A 217 -1.97 9.51 -14.26
C THR A 217 -1.09 9.61 -13.01
N LEU A 218 -1.31 8.75 -12.01
CA LEU A 218 -0.59 8.68 -10.75
C LEU A 218 0.00 7.28 -10.53
N PHE A 219 1.27 7.24 -10.05
CA PHE A 219 2.04 6.03 -9.81
C PHE A 219 2.82 6.10 -8.50
#